data_b34edbc349ad40fc97d922d3f8a7b46f
#
_entry.id   b34edbc349ad40fc97d922d3f8a7b46f
#
_cell.length_a   1.000
_cell.length_b   1.000
_cell.length_c   1.000
_cell.angle_alpha   90.00
_cell.angle_beta   90.00
_cell.angle_gamma   90.00
#
_symmetry.space_group_name_H-M   'P 1'
#
loop_
_entity.id
_entity.type
_entity.pdbx_description
1 polymer ?
#
loop_
_entity_poly.entity_id
_entity_poly.type
_entity_poly.pdbx_seq_one_letter_code
_entity_poly.pdbx_strand_id
1 'polypeptide(L)'
;RYFMQAAAQIEGSGFGLMKMGQEGVPTVMQYLGEKLQEGQCIGFDARVVNTNDAKEFAKIAAKKHGSLKTDKDLLDEVWTDRPALVHQPADVLKDEFNGEATASKLARVREQMEKEEAQYHIISTLDDIAWILNVRGNDIPHVPVVLSFLVIGKEDAMWFVEENALSDAVKEMAAECGITIRPYEDVYAYAATIPEHSTVLLDKRKVNYRITNALSETVHIVSKANPSQLMKAIKNEIELENTRKAHLLGGIA
;
A
#
# COMPACT_ATOMS: atom_id res chain seq x y z
N ARG A 1 -21.53 3.21 -12.85
CA ARG A 1 -20.77 2.56 -13.93
C ARG A 1 -20.53 1.09 -13.62
N TYR A 2 -19.85 0.76 -12.55
CA TYR A 2 -19.46 -0.62 -12.19
C TYR A 2 -20.64 -1.51 -11.80
N PHE A 3 -21.75 -0.97 -11.34
CA PHE A 3 -22.96 -1.77 -10.99
C PHE A 3 -23.57 -2.51 -12.19
N MET A 4 -23.52 -1.92 -13.39
CA MET A 4 -24.00 -2.61 -14.61
C MET A 4 -23.08 -3.79 -14.96
N GLN A 5 -21.76 -3.57 -14.93
CA GLN A 5 -20.78 -4.61 -15.18
C GLN A 5 -20.89 -5.74 -14.14
N ALA A 6 -20.93 -5.39 -12.85
CA ALA A 6 -21.07 -6.36 -11.77
C ALA A 6 -22.36 -7.19 -11.91
N ALA A 7 -23.49 -6.57 -12.21
CA ALA A 7 -24.75 -7.29 -12.41
C ALA A 7 -24.65 -8.34 -13.52
N ALA A 8 -24.03 -7.99 -14.66
CA ALA A 8 -23.84 -8.91 -15.76
C ALA A 8 -22.85 -10.05 -15.42
N GLN A 9 -21.76 -9.74 -14.69
CA GLN A 9 -20.73 -10.72 -14.35
C GLN A 9 -21.19 -11.75 -13.31
N ILE A 10 -22.11 -11.39 -12.40
CA ILE A 10 -22.59 -12.29 -11.36
C ILE A 10 -23.92 -12.98 -11.72
N GLU A 11 -24.46 -12.73 -12.91
CA GLU A 11 -25.70 -13.38 -13.37
C GLU A 11 -25.57 -14.90 -13.36
N GLY A 12 -26.52 -15.59 -12.72
CA GLY A 12 -26.49 -17.04 -12.57
C GLY A 12 -25.47 -17.62 -11.57
N SER A 13 -24.65 -16.76 -10.92
CA SER A 13 -23.63 -17.21 -9.97
C SER A 13 -24.15 -17.51 -8.56
N GLY A 14 -25.36 -17.06 -8.22
CA GLY A 14 -25.90 -17.10 -6.86
C GLY A 14 -25.43 -15.95 -5.96
N PHE A 15 -24.53 -15.07 -6.43
CA PHE A 15 -24.14 -13.88 -5.69
C PHE A 15 -25.17 -12.76 -5.79
N GLY A 16 -25.40 -12.03 -4.68
CA GLY A 16 -26.26 -10.84 -4.65
C GLY A 16 -25.46 -9.57 -4.81
N LEU A 17 -25.94 -8.60 -5.63
CA LEU A 17 -25.32 -7.31 -5.80
C LEU A 17 -25.93 -6.27 -4.86
N MET A 18 -25.12 -5.73 -3.94
CA MET A 18 -25.48 -4.59 -3.11
C MET A 18 -24.87 -3.31 -3.71
N LYS A 19 -25.72 -2.41 -4.21
CA LYS A 19 -25.30 -1.17 -4.87
C LYS A 19 -24.95 -0.09 -3.83
N MET A 20 -23.82 -0.27 -3.14
CA MET A 20 -23.38 0.61 -2.07
C MET A 20 -23.35 2.09 -2.48
N GLY A 21 -23.85 2.97 -1.61
CA GLY A 21 -24.02 4.40 -1.89
C GLY A 21 -25.40 4.79 -2.45
N GLN A 22 -26.28 3.81 -2.72
CA GLN A 22 -27.68 4.08 -3.03
C GLN A 22 -28.53 4.06 -1.75
N GLU A 23 -29.65 4.78 -1.77
CA GLU A 23 -30.60 4.83 -0.66
C GLU A 23 -31.10 3.43 -0.29
N GLY A 24 -31.15 3.12 1.01
CA GLY A 24 -31.58 1.82 1.53
C GLY A 24 -30.54 0.70 1.40
N VAL A 25 -29.36 0.95 0.82
CA VAL A 25 -28.29 -0.04 0.72
C VAL A 25 -27.25 0.19 1.83
N PRO A 26 -27.05 -0.76 2.77
CA PRO A 26 -26.11 -0.59 3.86
C PRO A 26 -24.65 -0.60 3.35
N THR A 27 -23.78 0.10 4.07
CA THR A 27 -22.33 -0.05 3.93
C THR A 27 -21.89 -1.42 4.43
N VAL A 28 -20.66 -1.84 4.08
CA VAL A 28 -20.08 -3.10 4.61
C VAL A 28 -20.11 -3.14 6.13
N MET A 29 -19.75 -2.03 6.79
CA MET A 29 -19.74 -1.93 8.27
C MET A 29 -21.14 -2.06 8.86
N GLN A 30 -22.14 -1.42 8.27
CA GLN A 30 -23.54 -1.54 8.69
C GLN A 30 -24.05 -2.96 8.51
N TYR A 31 -23.80 -3.55 7.34
CA TYR A 31 -24.21 -4.93 7.04
C TYR A 31 -23.62 -5.93 8.04
N LEU A 32 -22.31 -5.85 8.31
CA LEU A 32 -21.65 -6.70 9.28
C LEU A 32 -22.22 -6.49 10.69
N GLY A 33 -22.46 -5.24 11.11
CA GLY A 33 -23.05 -4.94 12.42
C GLY A 33 -24.47 -5.51 12.60
N GLU A 34 -25.25 -5.56 11.52
CA GLU A 34 -26.61 -6.11 11.52
C GLU A 34 -26.66 -7.64 11.47
N LYS A 35 -25.76 -8.25 10.67
CA LYS A 35 -25.81 -9.70 10.37
C LYS A 35 -24.99 -10.55 11.33
N LEU A 36 -23.92 -9.99 11.93
CA LEU A 36 -23.08 -10.72 12.85
C LEU A 36 -23.87 -11.12 14.10
N GLN A 37 -23.85 -12.41 14.42
CA GLN A 37 -24.49 -12.95 15.61
C GLN A 37 -23.52 -13.00 16.79
N GLU A 38 -24.08 -13.21 17.98
CA GLU A 38 -23.33 -13.34 19.23
C GLU A 38 -22.25 -14.42 19.13
N GLY A 39 -21.03 -14.09 19.54
CA GLY A 39 -19.89 -15.01 19.54
C GLY A 39 -19.27 -15.33 18.17
N GLN A 40 -19.83 -14.83 17.06
CA GLN A 40 -19.27 -15.09 15.74
C GLN A 40 -17.98 -14.29 15.48
N CYS A 41 -17.16 -14.82 14.56
CA CYS A 41 -15.90 -14.18 14.14
C CYS A 41 -16.07 -13.49 12.78
N ILE A 42 -15.35 -12.38 12.60
CA ILE A 42 -15.11 -11.79 11.27
C ILE A 42 -13.74 -12.28 10.78
N GLY A 43 -13.73 -12.98 9.63
CA GLY A 43 -12.51 -13.51 9.01
C GLY A 43 -12.12 -12.71 7.77
N PHE A 44 -10.83 -12.40 7.62
CA PHE A 44 -10.26 -11.79 6.41
C PHE A 44 -8.74 -11.99 6.35
N ASP A 45 -8.17 -11.90 5.15
CA ASP A 45 -6.72 -11.85 5.01
C ASP A 45 -6.20 -10.46 5.44
N ALA A 46 -5.38 -10.43 6.49
CA ALA A 46 -4.80 -9.19 7.03
C ALA A 46 -3.87 -8.46 6.05
N ARG A 47 -3.42 -9.11 4.98
CA ARG A 47 -2.55 -8.51 3.94
C ARG A 47 -3.32 -7.59 3.00
N VAL A 48 -4.64 -7.80 2.84
CA VAL A 48 -5.47 -7.07 1.86
C VAL A 48 -6.48 -6.10 2.48
N VAL A 49 -6.63 -6.11 3.81
CA VAL A 49 -7.49 -5.17 4.55
C VAL A 49 -6.64 -4.10 5.22
N ASN A 50 -6.98 -2.84 5.01
CA ASN A 50 -6.27 -1.74 5.65
C ASN A 50 -6.52 -1.69 7.17
N THR A 51 -5.62 -1.04 7.89
CA THR A 51 -5.65 -0.99 9.36
C THR A 51 -6.92 -0.35 9.93
N ASN A 52 -7.45 0.70 9.30
CA ASN A 52 -8.65 1.36 9.79
C ASN A 52 -9.87 0.44 9.68
N ASP A 53 -10.08 -0.19 8.53
CA ASP A 53 -11.20 -1.10 8.33
C ASP A 53 -11.11 -2.32 9.27
N ALA A 54 -9.91 -2.89 9.43
CA ALA A 54 -9.69 -3.98 10.38
C ALA A 54 -10.05 -3.59 11.83
N LYS A 55 -9.70 -2.37 12.25
CA LYS A 55 -10.09 -1.86 13.57
C LYS A 55 -11.59 -1.65 13.72
N GLU A 56 -12.28 -1.22 12.67
CA GLU A 56 -13.75 -1.13 12.69
C GLU A 56 -14.37 -2.53 12.74
N PHE A 57 -13.86 -3.51 11.99
CA PHE A 57 -14.29 -4.91 12.11
C PHE A 57 -14.10 -5.46 13.53
N ALA A 58 -12.97 -5.14 14.17
CA ALA A 58 -12.73 -5.53 15.56
C ALA A 58 -13.77 -4.95 16.52
N LYS A 59 -14.14 -3.67 16.37
CA LYS A 59 -15.16 -3.03 17.15
C LYS A 59 -16.55 -3.66 16.96
N ILE A 60 -16.88 -4.01 15.70
CA ILE A 60 -18.14 -4.68 15.37
C ILE A 60 -18.18 -6.07 16.02
N ALA A 61 -17.11 -6.86 15.89
CA ALA A 61 -17.01 -8.18 16.50
C ALA A 61 -17.11 -8.10 18.03
N ALA A 62 -16.38 -7.18 18.65
CA ALA A 62 -16.39 -7.01 20.10
C ALA A 62 -17.79 -6.69 20.68
N LYS A 63 -18.61 -5.88 19.97
CA LYS A 63 -20.01 -5.61 20.38
C LYS A 63 -20.90 -6.85 20.42
N LYS A 64 -20.48 -7.92 19.77
CA LYS A 64 -21.16 -9.23 19.69
C LYS A 64 -20.36 -10.31 20.44
N HIS A 65 -19.48 -9.94 21.35
CA HIS A 65 -18.56 -10.86 22.04
C HIS A 65 -17.83 -11.84 21.12
N GLY A 66 -17.61 -11.42 19.86
CA GLY A 66 -16.91 -12.14 18.83
C GLY A 66 -15.43 -11.72 18.72
N SER A 67 -14.74 -12.22 17.71
CA SER A 67 -13.32 -11.97 17.49
C SER A 67 -12.98 -11.78 16.01
N LEU A 68 -11.74 -11.41 15.72
CA LEU A 68 -11.20 -11.44 14.36
C LEU A 68 -10.41 -12.74 14.12
N LYS A 69 -10.47 -13.25 12.88
CA LYS A 69 -9.55 -14.26 12.34
C LYS A 69 -8.87 -13.68 11.10
N THR A 70 -7.56 -13.46 11.17
CA THR A 70 -6.83 -12.63 10.18
C THR A 70 -5.59 -13.30 9.63
N ASP A 71 -5.42 -14.59 9.92
CA ASP A 71 -4.25 -15.41 9.63
C ASP A 71 -4.40 -16.25 8.35
N LYS A 72 -5.56 -16.17 7.67
CA LYS A 72 -5.89 -17.07 6.58
C LYS A 72 -6.44 -16.30 5.36
N ASP A 73 -5.92 -16.62 4.18
CA ASP A 73 -6.55 -16.26 2.92
C ASP A 73 -7.59 -17.32 2.56
N LEU A 74 -8.87 -16.99 2.73
CA LEU A 74 -9.97 -17.92 2.45
C LEU A 74 -10.12 -18.23 0.96
N LEU A 75 -9.56 -17.41 0.07
CA LEU A 75 -9.61 -17.66 -1.36
C LEU A 75 -8.68 -18.80 -1.77
N ASP A 76 -7.58 -19.03 -1.06
CA ASP A 76 -6.64 -20.13 -1.34
C ASP A 76 -7.32 -21.52 -1.19
N GLU A 77 -8.38 -21.60 -0.37
CA GLU A 77 -9.13 -22.86 -0.19
C GLU A 77 -10.03 -23.20 -1.38
N VAL A 78 -10.48 -22.21 -2.14
CA VAL A 78 -11.42 -22.38 -3.24
C VAL A 78 -10.80 -22.13 -4.62
N TRP A 79 -9.71 -21.39 -4.69
CA TRP A 79 -8.98 -21.07 -5.92
C TRP A 79 -7.65 -21.82 -5.98
N THR A 80 -7.72 -23.13 -6.16
CA THR A 80 -6.57 -24.03 -6.07
C THR A 80 -5.57 -23.89 -7.22
N ASP A 81 -5.98 -23.31 -8.35
CA ASP A 81 -5.15 -23.00 -9.53
C ASP A 81 -4.83 -21.50 -9.65
N ARG A 82 -4.87 -20.78 -8.54
CA ARG A 82 -4.55 -19.35 -8.49
C ARG A 82 -3.14 -19.09 -9.04
N PRO A 83 -3.00 -18.23 -10.07
CA PRO A 83 -1.69 -17.91 -10.63
C PRO A 83 -0.81 -17.20 -9.58
N ALA A 84 0.49 -17.46 -9.62
CA ALA A 84 1.45 -16.73 -8.82
C ALA A 84 1.48 -15.24 -9.23
N LEU A 85 1.88 -14.37 -8.30
CA LEU A 85 2.16 -12.97 -8.63
C LEU A 85 3.28 -12.92 -9.68
N VAL A 86 3.03 -12.20 -10.76
CA VAL A 86 4.01 -11.97 -11.81
C VAL A 86 4.67 -10.63 -11.58
N HIS A 87 5.99 -10.64 -11.45
CA HIS A 87 6.79 -9.43 -11.35
C HIS A 87 7.37 -9.10 -12.72
N GLN A 88 7.16 -7.87 -13.18
CA GLN A 88 7.66 -7.39 -14.46
C GLN A 88 8.97 -6.63 -14.27
N PRO A 89 9.83 -6.59 -15.30
CA PRO A 89 11.07 -5.81 -15.23
C PRO A 89 10.82 -4.37 -14.82
N ALA A 90 11.63 -3.88 -13.88
CA ALA A 90 11.59 -2.53 -13.37
C ALA A 90 12.93 -1.81 -13.63
N ASP A 91 12.86 -0.54 -13.96
CA ASP A 91 14.01 0.28 -14.25
C ASP A 91 13.92 1.68 -13.64
N VAL A 92 15.06 2.38 -13.60
CA VAL A 92 15.16 3.76 -13.09
C VAL A 92 14.50 4.73 -14.06
N LEU A 93 13.66 5.63 -13.55
CA LEU A 93 13.18 6.77 -14.31
C LEU A 93 14.30 7.80 -14.43
N LYS A 94 14.74 8.06 -15.66
CA LYS A 94 15.85 8.97 -15.95
C LYS A 94 15.61 10.40 -15.47
N ASP A 95 16.67 11.10 -15.13
CA ASP A 95 16.63 12.47 -14.57
C ASP A 95 15.97 13.48 -15.50
N GLU A 96 16.04 13.26 -16.82
CA GLU A 96 15.32 14.08 -17.81
C GLU A 96 13.80 14.05 -17.67
N PHE A 97 13.24 13.09 -16.90
CA PHE A 97 11.81 12.95 -16.63
C PHE A 97 11.41 13.27 -15.20
N ASN A 98 12.30 13.03 -14.23
CA ASN A 98 11.97 13.17 -12.81
C ASN A 98 12.44 14.49 -12.18
N GLY A 99 13.56 15.05 -12.63
CA GLY A 99 14.09 16.35 -12.20
C GLY A 99 14.52 16.44 -10.73
N GLU A 100 14.48 15.35 -9.97
CA GLU A 100 14.91 15.31 -8.57
C GLU A 100 15.41 13.90 -8.21
N ALA A 101 16.63 13.79 -7.72
CA ALA A 101 17.25 12.53 -7.34
C ALA A 101 16.55 11.86 -6.15
N THR A 102 16.60 10.52 -6.11
CA THR A 102 16.04 9.69 -5.04
C THR A 102 16.56 10.11 -3.65
N ALA A 103 17.86 10.39 -3.51
CA ALA A 103 18.44 10.83 -2.25
C ALA A 103 17.82 12.15 -1.73
N SER A 104 17.55 13.12 -2.63
CA SER A 104 16.86 14.38 -2.28
C SER A 104 15.43 14.11 -1.80
N LYS A 105 14.68 13.27 -2.50
CA LYS A 105 13.31 12.91 -2.10
C LYS A 105 13.27 12.21 -0.74
N LEU A 106 14.20 11.28 -0.48
CA LEU A 106 14.34 10.63 0.83
C LEU A 106 14.65 11.63 1.94
N ALA A 107 15.56 12.61 1.69
CA ALA A 107 15.87 13.66 2.65
C ALA A 107 14.62 14.49 3.00
N ARG A 108 13.85 14.92 2.01
CA ARG A 108 12.58 15.65 2.21
C ARG A 108 11.54 14.84 3.00
N VAL A 109 11.45 13.53 2.76
CA VAL A 109 10.55 12.66 3.54
C VAL A 109 11.03 12.60 5.00
N ARG A 110 12.34 12.43 5.23
CA ARG A 110 12.93 12.44 6.58
C ARG A 110 12.70 13.75 7.33
N GLU A 111 12.76 14.90 6.67
CA GLU A 111 12.40 16.19 7.28
C GLU A 111 10.94 16.22 7.78
N GLN A 112 10.01 15.56 7.07
CA GLN A 112 8.63 15.46 7.56
C GLN A 112 8.50 14.43 8.69
N MET A 113 9.24 13.33 8.63
CA MET A 113 9.31 12.37 9.75
C MET A 113 9.82 13.04 11.03
N GLU A 114 10.83 13.92 10.92
CA GLU A 114 11.37 14.68 12.07
C GLU A 114 10.31 15.60 12.69
N LYS A 115 9.53 16.33 11.88
CA LYS A 115 8.42 17.16 12.37
C LYS A 115 7.33 16.36 13.12
N GLU A 116 7.18 15.08 12.79
CA GLU A 116 6.25 14.16 13.44
C GLU A 116 6.92 13.34 14.55
N GLU A 117 8.17 13.63 14.89
CA GLU A 117 9.00 12.88 15.85
C GLU A 117 9.06 11.37 15.54
N ALA A 118 8.90 11.00 14.25
CA ALA A 118 8.87 9.62 13.81
C ALA A 118 10.28 9.08 13.51
N GLN A 119 10.59 7.90 14.05
CA GLN A 119 11.82 7.18 13.75
C GLN A 119 11.71 6.34 12.49
N TYR A 120 10.49 5.91 12.14
CA TYR A 120 10.20 5.10 10.96
C TYR A 120 9.00 5.63 10.20
N HIS A 121 9.02 5.49 8.87
CA HIS A 121 7.86 5.74 8.02
C HIS A 121 7.60 4.53 7.14
N ILE A 122 6.41 3.93 7.27
CA ILE A 122 5.99 2.76 6.49
C ILE A 122 5.06 3.19 5.37
N ILE A 123 5.44 2.88 4.13
CA ILE A 123 4.72 3.22 2.91
C ILE A 123 4.32 1.94 2.17
N SER A 124 3.04 1.80 1.82
CA SER A 124 2.49 0.71 1.02
C SER A 124 1.81 1.19 -0.27
N THR A 125 1.81 2.50 -0.52
CA THR A 125 1.26 3.10 -1.73
C THR A 125 2.29 3.04 -2.85
N LEU A 126 2.01 2.23 -3.86
CA LEU A 126 2.98 1.91 -4.92
C LEU A 126 3.41 3.13 -5.74
N ASP A 127 2.50 4.07 -5.97
CA ASP A 127 2.77 5.32 -6.67
C ASP A 127 3.65 6.30 -5.85
N ASP A 128 3.53 6.29 -4.51
CA ASP A 128 4.43 7.03 -3.64
C ASP A 128 5.85 6.44 -3.66
N ILE A 129 5.94 5.10 -3.57
CA ILE A 129 7.23 4.39 -3.64
C ILE A 129 7.90 4.63 -5.00
N ALA A 130 7.15 4.47 -6.09
CA ALA A 130 7.65 4.71 -7.45
C ALA A 130 8.15 6.14 -7.66
N TRP A 131 7.50 7.14 -7.02
CA TRP A 131 7.93 8.54 -7.08
C TRP A 131 9.16 8.79 -6.21
N ILE A 132 9.19 8.29 -4.96
CA ILE A 132 10.33 8.49 -4.05
C ILE A 132 11.59 7.87 -4.64
N LEU A 133 11.51 6.63 -5.12
CA LEU A 133 12.65 5.86 -5.62
C LEU A 133 13.00 6.14 -7.08
N ASN A 134 12.21 6.93 -7.80
CA ASN A 134 12.35 7.13 -9.25
C ASN A 134 12.40 5.80 -10.03
N VAL A 135 11.63 4.80 -9.63
CA VAL A 135 11.57 3.49 -10.28
C VAL A 135 10.22 3.30 -10.95
N ARG A 136 10.24 2.70 -12.13
CA ARG A 136 9.05 2.31 -12.87
C ARG A 136 9.12 0.84 -13.21
N GLY A 137 8.01 0.14 -12.99
CA GLY A 137 7.79 -1.24 -13.38
C GLY A 137 6.46 -1.39 -14.09
N ASN A 138 5.97 -2.61 -14.22
CA ASN A 138 4.73 -2.89 -14.94
C ASN A 138 3.97 -4.06 -14.29
N ASP A 139 4.09 -4.21 -12.97
CA ASP A 139 3.42 -5.29 -12.22
C ASP A 139 1.90 -5.17 -12.25
N ILE A 140 1.39 -3.95 -12.43
CA ILE A 140 -0.04 -3.69 -12.62
C ILE A 140 -0.25 -3.20 -14.06
N PRO A 141 -1.09 -3.88 -14.86
CA PRO A 141 -1.37 -3.47 -16.23
C PRO A 141 -1.75 -1.99 -16.33
N HIS A 142 -1.07 -1.25 -17.20
CA HIS A 142 -1.28 0.18 -17.44
C HIS A 142 -0.93 1.12 -16.28
N VAL A 143 -0.33 0.61 -15.21
CA VAL A 143 0.15 1.41 -14.08
C VAL A 143 1.65 1.15 -13.87
N PRO A 144 2.53 2.13 -14.08
CA PRO A 144 3.99 1.92 -14.10
C PRO A 144 4.58 1.86 -12.68
N VAL A 145 4.18 0.86 -11.91
CA VAL A 145 4.59 0.65 -10.52
C VAL A 145 5.17 -0.74 -10.31
N VAL A 146 5.87 -0.90 -9.20
CA VAL A 146 6.42 -2.18 -8.73
C VAL A 146 5.71 -2.55 -7.45
N LEU A 147 5.24 -3.80 -7.32
CA LEU A 147 4.67 -4.33 -6.09
C LEU A 147 5.73 -4.34 -4.99
N SER A 148 5.59 -3.49 -4.00
CA SER A 148 6.60 -3.32 -2.96
C SER A 148 6.07 -2.62 -1.72
N PHE A 149 6.89 -2.65 -0.66
CA PHE A 149 6.75 -1.81 0.52
C PHE A 149 8.06 -1.07 0.76
N LEU A 150 7.97 0.13 1.33
CA LEU A 150 9.14 0.92 1.69
C LEU A 150 9.04 1.32 3.16
N VAL A 151 10.10 1.04 3.93
CA VAL A 151 10.25 1.52 5.29
C VAL A 151 11.46 2.43 5.34
N ILE A 152 11.23 3.70 5.65
CA ILE A 152 12.26 4.73 5.75
C ILE A 152 12.59 4.93 7.22
N GLY A 153 13.84 4.71 7.59
CA GLY A 153 14.42 5.07 8.88
C GLY A 153 15.08 6.46 8.84
N LYS A 154 15.65 6.89 9.96
CA LYS A 154 16.35 8.17 10.04
C LYS A 154 17.55 8.27 9.10
N GLU A 155 18.32 7.19 8.97
CA GLU A 155 19.55 7.14 8.18
C GLU A 155 19.50 6.12 7.05
N ASP A 156 18.71 5.05 7.19
CA ASP A 156 18.57 3.95 6.26
C ASP A 156 17.17 3.89 5.62
N ALA A 157 16.99 2.98 4.68
CA ALA A 157 15.69 2.59 4.17
C ALA A 157 15.70 1.11 3.76
N MET A 158 14.57 0.44 3.98
CA MET A 158 14.35 -0.96 3.58
C MET A 158 13.29 -1.00 2.49
N TRP A 159 13.64 -1.52 1.32
CA TRP A 159 12.72 -1.70 0.21
C TRP A 159 12.41 -3.18 0.02
N PHE A 160 11.16 -3.57 0.27
CA PHE A 160 10.68 -4.94 0.19
C PHE A 160 10.05 -5.16 -1.19
N VAL A 161 10.72 -5.91 -2.04
CA VAL A 161 10.39 -6.07 -3.46
C VAL A 161 10.95 -7.40 -3.99
N GLU A 162 10.45 -7.87 -5.14
CA GLU A 162 11.04 -9.00 -5.85
C GLU A 162 12.34 -8.55 -6.56
N GLU A 163 13.48 -8.92 -6.01
CA GLU A 163 14.79 -8.45 -6.47
C GLU A 163 15.10 -8.85 -7.92
N ASN A 164 14.62 -10.03 -8.35
CA ASN A 164 14.87 -10.53 -9.71
C ASN A 164 14.21 -9.70 -10.81
N ALA A 165 13.22 -8.89 -10.45
CA ALA A 165 12.56 -7.97 -11.37
C ALA A 165 13.31 -6.63 -11.56
N LEU A 166 14.32 -6.34 -10.73
CA LEU A 166 15.05 -5.08 -10.73
C LEU A 166 16.24 -5.11 -11.70
N SER A 167 16.39 -4.05 -12.50
CA SER A 167 17.60 -3.85 -13.31
C SER A 167 18.81 -3.57 -12.43
N ASP A 168 20.03 -3.77 -12.98
CA ASP A 168 21.26 -3.44 -12.28
C ASP A 168 21.32 -1.96 -11.91
N ALA A 169 20.84 -1.07 -12.77
CA ALA A 169 20.75 0.37 -12.50
C ALA A 169 19.88 0.69 -11.28
N VAL A 170 18.77 -0.04 -11.07
CA VAL A 170 17.93 0.12 -9.87
C VAL A 170 18.67 -0.34 -8.62
N LYS A 171 19.40 -1.44 -8.70
CA LYS A 171 20.18 -1.97 -7.57
C LYS A 171 21.34 -1.04 -7.19
N GLU A 172 22.03 -0.49 -8.18
CA GLU A 172 23.09 0.51 -7.99
C GLU A 172 22.53 1.78 -7.33
N MET A 173 21.44 2.34 -7.86
CA MET A 173 20.76 3.50 -7.27
C MET A 173 20.35 3.24 -5.82
N ALA A 174 19.78 2.07 -5.53
CA ALA A 174 19.39 1.71 -4.18
C ALA A 174 20.60 1.68 -3.24
N ALA A 175 21.71 1.06 -3.65
CA ALA A 175 22.94 1.00 -2.87
C ALA A 175 23.54 2.41 -2.61
N GLU A 176 23.59 3.27 -3.62
CA GLU A 176 24.07 4.65 -3.52
C GLU A 176 23.21 5.51 -2.57
N CYS A 177 21.90 5.23 -2.51
CA CYS A 177 20.97 5.95 -1.63
C CYS A 177 20.85 5.36 -0.23
N GLY A 178 21.65 4.33 0.12
CA GLY A 178 21.57 3.64 1.42
C GLY A 178 20.27 2.85 1.61
N ILE A 179 19.70 2.33 0.51
CA ILE A 179 18.49 1.52 0.53
C ILE A 179 18.87 0.04 0.47
N THR A 180 18.44 -0.72 1.47
CA THR A 180 18.61 -2.17 1.48
C THR A 180 17.40 -2.84 0.83
N ILE A 181 17.64 -3.63 -0.23
CA ILE A 181 16.63 -4.45 -0.88
C ILE A 181 16.40 -5.72 -0.06
N ARG A 182 15.14 -6.09 0.15
CA ARG A 182 14.71 -7.27 0.90
C ARG A 182 13.58 -7.99 0.14
N PRO A 183 13.41 -9.31 0.32
CA PRO A 183 12.27 -10.04 -0.24
C PRO A 183 10.93 -9.40 0.15
N TYR A 184 9.99 -9.38 -0.79
CA TYR A 184 8.69 -8.72 -0.64
C TYR A 184 7.95 -9.10 0.66
N GLU A 185 7.89 -10.40 0.99
CA GLU A 185 7.18 -10.90 2.17
C GLU A 185 7.89 -10.59 3.51
N ASP A 186 9.18 -10.23 3.49
CA ASP A 186 9.94 -9.94 4.70
C ASP A 186 9.44 -8.69 5.45
N VAL A 187 8.62 -7.85 4.83
CA VAL A 187 8.08 -6.64 5.46
C VAL A 187 7.36 -6.93 6.77
N TYR A 188 6.66 -8.06 6.86
CA TYR A 188 5.91 -8.43 8.07
C TYR A 188 6.83 -8.83 9.22
N ALA A 189 7.87 -9.62 8.92
CA ALA A 189 8.89 -9.97 9.89
C ALA A 189 9.70 -8.74 10.32
N TYR A 190 10.04 -7.86 9.38
CA TYR A 190 10.75 -6.62 9.68
C TYR A 190 9.91 -5.67 10.57
N ALA A 191 8.60 -5.53 10.31
CA ALA A 191 7.73 -4.73 11.15
C ALA A 191 7.77 -5.17 12.62
N ALA A 192 7.87 -6.48 12.88
CA ALA A 192 8.01 -7.02 14.23
C ALA A 192 9.37 -6.71 14.89
N THR A 193 10.38 -6.30 14.13
CA THR A 193 11.71 -5.91 14.67
C THR A 193 11.84 -4.42 14.97
N ILE A 194 10.83 -3.61 14.62
CA ILE A 194 10.84 -2.18 14.95
C ILE A 194 10.87 -2.03 16.48
N PRO A 195 11.85 -1.27 17.02
CA PRO A 195 12.07 -1.22 18.45
C PRO A 195 10.84 -0.73 19.22
N GLU A 196 10.65 -1.29 20.41
CA GLU A 196 9.62 -0.83 21.35
C GLU A 196 9.77 0.67 21.64
N HIS A 197 8.62 1.32 21.91
CA HIS A 197 8.54 2.76 22.17
C HIS A 197 8.97 3.66 21.01
N SER A 198 9.21 3.09 19.81
CA SER A 198 9.43 3.90 18.61
C SER A 198 8.15 4.59 18.16
N THR A 199 8.31 5.73 17.47
CA THR A 199 7.21 6.38 16.75
C THR A 199 7.27 6.00 15.27
N VAL A 200 6.17 5.48 14.74
CA VAL A 200 6.02 5.07 13.33
C VAL A 200 4.98 5.94 12.65
N LEU A 201 5.38 6.67 11.61
CA LEU A 201 4.50 7.40 10.71
C LEU A 201 3.94 6.44 9.67
N LEU A 202 2.63 6.39 9.47
CA LEU A 202 1.97 5.65 8.40
C LEU A 202 0.53 6.12 8.18
N ASP A 203 -0.03 5.86 6.99
CA ASP A 203 -1.46 6.06 6.75
C ASP A 203 -2.23 4.75 6.99
N LYS A 204 -2.97 4.68 8.09
CA LYS A 204 -3.80 3.52 8.45
C LYS A 204 -4.88 3.17 7.41
N ARG A 205 -5.20 4.08 6.49
CA ARG A 205 -6.14 3.83 5.39
C ARG A 205 -5.47 3.09 4.22
N LYS A 206 -4.13 3.02 4.21
CA LYS A 206 -3.31 2.46 3.12
C LYS A 206 -2.52 1.24 3.57
N VAL A 207 -1.89 1.31 4.75
CA VAL A 207 -1.11 0.20 5.28
C VAL A 207 -2.03 -0.92 5.75
N ASN A 208 -1.74 -2.14 5.32
CA ASN A 208 -2.53 -3.32 5.66
C ASN A 208 -2.41 -3.67 7.15
N TYR A 209 -3.42 -4.38 7.63
CA TYR A 209 -3.52 -4.71 9.05
C TYR A 209 -2.41 -5.67 9.52
N ARG A 210 -1.90 -6.56 8.65
CA ARG A 210 -0.83 -7.50 9.02
C ARG A 210 0.44 -6.78 9.43
N ILE A 211 0.81 -5.69 8.73
CA ILE A 211 1.97 -4.86 9.09
C ILE A 211 1.76 -4.21 10.46
N THR A 212 0.62 -3.52 10.66
CA THR A 212 0.39 -2.81 11.93
C THR A 212 0.16 -3.73 13.11
N ASN A 213 -0.36 -4.93 12.88
CA ASN A 213 -0.53 -5.96 13.91
C ASN A 213 0.78 -6.67 14.28
N ALA A 214 1.81 -6.57 13.43
CA ALA A 214 3.15 -7.08 13.72
C ALA A 214 3.98 -6.12 14.59
N LEU A 215 3.63 -4.84 14.63
CA LEU A 215 4.30 -3.86 15.50
C LEU A 215 4.03 -4.19 16.98
N SER A 216 5.03 -3.96 17.85
CA SER A 216 4.84 -4.03 19.30
C SER A 216 3.72 -3.09 19.74
N GLU A 217 2.93 -3.48 20.75
CA GLU A 217 1.86 -2.64 21.33
C GLU A 217 2.38 -1.32 21.91
N THR A 218 3.67 -1.27 22.25
CA THR A 218 4.34 -0.07 22.79
C THR A 218 4.76 0.92 21.70
N VAL A 219 4.68 0.54 20.42
CA VAL A 219 5.00 1.43 19.29
C VAL A 219 3.93 2.49 19.13
N HIS A 220 4.33 3.75 19.14
CA HIS A 220 3.43 4.86 18.89
C HIS A 220 3.19 5.07 17.39
N ILE A 221 1.95 4.90 16.92
CA ILE A 221 1.60 5.10 15.51
C ILE A 221 1.02 6.50 15.30
N VAL A 222 1.76 7.34 14.57
CA VAL A 222 1.27 8.61 14.00
C VAL A 222 0.56 8.29 12.68
N SER A 223 -0.76 8.40 12.69
CA SER A 223 -1.58 8.10 11.49
C SER A 223 -1.90 9.35 10.71
N LYS A 224 -1.16 9.58 9.62
CA LYS A 224 -1.33 10.70 8.70
C LYS A 224 -1.19 10.24 7.25
N ALA A 225 -1.66 11.05 6.30
CA ALA A 225 -1.37 10.85 4.89
C ALA A 225 0.14 10.88 4.65
N ASN A 226 0.63 10.04 3.72
CA ASN A 226 2.05 10.01 3.39
C ASN A 226 2.51 11.40 2.92
N PRO A 227 3.60 11.96 3.46
CA PRO A 227 4.14 13.25 3.02
C PRO A 227 4.41 13.32 1.51
N SER A 228 4.82 12.20 0.93
CA SER A 228 5.05 12.03 -0.51
C SER A 228 3.84 12.35 -1.38
N GLN A 229 2.61 12.20 -0.89
CA GLN A 229 1.40 12.52 -1.67
C GLN A 229 1.37 14.00 -2.07
N LEU A 230 1.64 14.90 -1.15
CA LEU A 230 1.67 16.32 -1.45
C LEU A 230 2.93 16.70 -2.23
N MET A 231 4.08 16.11 -1.87
CA MET A 231 5.34 16.35 -2.55
C MET A 231 5.26 16.03 -4.05
N LYS A 232 4.71 14.87 -4.41
CA LYS A 232 4.55 14.46 -5.81
C LYS A 232 3.44 15.23 -6.55
N ALA A 233 2.47 15.77 -5.83
CA ALA A 233 1.43 16.61 -6.41
C ALA A 233 1.96 17.99 -6.83
N ILE A 234 2.94 18.53 -6.09
CA ILE A 234 3.62 19.80 -6.41
C ILE A 234 4.81 19.45 -7.31
N LYS A 235 4.59 19.56 -8.62
CA LYS A 235 5.57 19.18 -9.63
C LYS A 235 6.69 20.19 -9.78
N ASN A 236 7.93 19.71 -9.96
CA ASN A 236 9.06 20.52 -10.37
C ASN A 236 8.95 20.91 -11.86
N GLU A 237 9.84 21.81 -12.34
CA GLU A 237 9.79 22.33 -13.72
C GLU A 237 9.93 21.23 -14.79
N ILE A 238 10.78 20.23 -14.56
CA ILE A 238 10.97 19.09 -15.48
C ILE A 238 9.73 18.21 -15.52
N GLU A 239 9.12 17.89 -14.40
CA GLU A 239 7.87 17.17 -14.30
C GLU A 239 6.72 17.93 -14.99
N LEU A 240 6.67 19.28 -14.83
CA LEU A 240 5.67 20.12 -15.49
C LEU A 240 5.84 20.11 -17.01
N GLU A 241 7.07 20.25 -17.51
CA GLU A 241 7.34 20.22 -18.96
C GLU A 241 6.96 18.86 -19.56
N ASN A 242 7.38 17.76 -18.93
CA ASN A 242 7.06 16.43 -19.41
C ASN A 242 5.55 16.13 -19.30
N THR A 243 4.86 16.62 -18.28
CA THR A 243 3.40 16.52 -18.17
C THR A 243 2.71 17.24 -19.33
N ARG A 244 3.14 18.46 -19.68
CA ARG A 244 2.60 19.21 -20.84
C ARG A 244 2.82 18.46 -22.14
N LYS A 245 4.03 17.92 -22.38
CA LYS A 245 4.35 17.10 -23.56
C LYS A 245 3.46 15.85 -23.64
N ALA A 246 3.31 15.12 -22.52
CA ALA A 246 2.49 13.92 -22.46
C ALA A 246 1.01 14.22 -22.78
N HIS A 247 0.45 15.31 -22.22
CA HIS A 247 -0.91 15.74 -22.52
C HIS A 247 -1.10 16.18 -23.97
N LEU A 248 -0.11 16.83 -24.57
CA LEU A 248 -0.16 17.19 -25.99
C LEU A 248 -0.23 15.93 -26.87
N LEU A 249 0.64 14.95 -26.63
CA LEU A 249 0.66 13.67 -27.36
C LEU A 249 -0.64 12.88 -27.17
N GLY A 250 -1.12 12.77 -25.92
CA GLY A 250 -2.39 12.08 -25.64
C GLY A 250 -3.63 12.80 -26.16
N GLY A 251 -3.56 14.10 -26.44
CA GLY A 251 -4.64 14.87 -27.07
C GLY A 251 -4.68 14.77 -28.60
N ILE A 252 -3.60 14.26 -29.21
CA ILE A 252 -3.50 14.03 -30.66
C ILE A 252 -3.92 12.60 -31.02
N ALA A 253 -3.77 11.65 -30.09
CA ALA A 253 -4.14 10.25 -30.28
C ALA A 253 -5.64 10.03 -30.09
#